data_33917cb74f1e66c01de62264632ed202
#
_entry.id   33917cb74f1e66c01de62264632ed202
#
_cell.length_a   1.000
_cell.length_b   1.000
_cell.length_c   1.000
_cell.angle_alpha   90.00
_cell.angle_beta   90.00
_cell.angle_gamma   90.00
#
_symmetry.space_group_name_H-M   'P 1'
#
loop_
_entity.id
_entity.type
_entity.pdbx_description
1 polymer ?
#
loop_
_entity_poly.entity_id
_entity_poly.type
_entity_poly.pdbx_seq_one_letter_code
_entity_poly.pdbx_strand_id
1 'polypeptide(L)'
;MSLSVSGLVRVTVNLNPLAAAVRAFGVLMVAGDSNVITGLERYRTYLSYEQVLADFGVDAPETLAASLYYGQTPSPSTMMIGRWLRTASSGLNVGGILSASQQTMSNWTVITNGGLVIVVDGVSKNLVSLNFSAAANLNAVAAIIDSALVGGSCAWNGSYFTITSDTTGITSTVGYATTGAGTSISAQMKLTSGTNQA
;
A
#
# COMPACT_ATOMS: atom_id res chain seq x y z
N MET A 1 -50.45 -33.04 65.52
CA MET A 1 -50.24 -32.07 64.46
C MET A 1 -48.92 -32.37 63.80
N SER A 2 -48.97 -32.85 62.55
CA SER A 2 -47.74 -33.04 61.79
C SER A 2 -47.44 -31.76 61.01
N LEU A 3 -46.26 -31.17 61.29
CA LEU A 3 -45.77 -30.03 60.55
C LEU A 3 -45.34 -30.52 59.13
N SER A 4 -45.89 -29.87 58.10
CA SER A 4 -45.51 -30.18 56.72
C SER A 4 -44.04 -29.84 56.51
N VAL A 5 -43.25 -30.78 56.03
CA VAL A 5 -41.82 -30.64 55.74
C VAL A 5 -41.58 -29.63 54.60
N SER A 6 -42.57 -29.29 53.82
CA SER A 6 -42.51 -28.34 52.69
C SER A 6 -42.28 -26.87 53.15
N GLY A 7 -42.46 -26.59 54.47
CA GLY A 7 -42.18 -25.26 55.03
C GLY A 7 -40.76 -25.12 55.58
N LEU A 8 -39.98 -26.20 55.67
CA LEU A 8 -38.68 -26.20 56.36
C LEU A 8 -37.46 -25.94 55.42
N VAL A 9 -37.59 -26.21 54.12
CA VAL A 9 -36.49 -26.01 53.17
C VAL A 9 -37.05 -25.35 51.90
N ARG A 10 -36.77 -24.09 51.70
CA ARG A 10 -37.03 -23.37 50.47
C ARG A 10 -35.73 -23.24 49.70
N VAL A 11 -35.52 -24.08 48.68
CA VAL A 11 -34.37 -23.97 47.77
C VAL A 11 -34.79 -23.05 46.60
N THR A 12 -34.24 -21.84 46.54
CA THR A 12 -34.38 -20.96 45.40
C THR A 12 -33.13 -21.12 44.55
N VAL A 13 -33.25 -21.80 43.38
CA VAL A 13 -32.17 -21.91 42.41
C VAL A 13 -32.25 -20.71 41.51
N ASN A 14 -31.35 -19.74 41.73
CA ASN A 14 -31.13 -18.67 40.77
C ASN A 14 -30.14 -19.17 39.71
N LEU A 15 -30.68 -19.57 38.56
CA LEU A 15 -29.90 -19.81 37.37
C LEU A 15 -29.59 -18.44 36.74
N ASN A 16 -28.48 -17.82 37.12
CA ASN A 16 -27.92 -16.75 36.30
C ASN A 16 -27.50 -17.38 34.98
N PRO A 17 -28.11 -16.99 33.85
CA PRO A 17 -27.60 -17.43 32.57
C PRO A 17 -26.15 -16.94 32.49
N LEU A 18 -25.21 -17.88 32.44
CA LEU A 18 -23.82 -17.53 32.12
C LEU A 18 -23.90 -16.78 30.78
N ALA A 19 -23.50 -15.49 30.79
CA ALA A 19 -23.47 -14.73 29.56
C ALA A 19 -22.69 -15.56 28.53
N ALA A 20 -23.33 -15.88 27.40
CA ALA A 20 -22.67 -16.62 26.35
C ALA A 20 -21.36 -15.90 26.04
N ALA A 21 -20.25 -16.63 26.07
CA ALA A 21 -18.96 -16.06 25.76
C ALA A 21 -19.10 -15.28 24.45
N VAL A 22 -18.83 -13.97 24.50
CA VAL A 22 -18.83 -13.14 23.28
C VAL A 22 -17.84 -13.79 22.33
N ARG A 23 -18.32 -14.33 21.23
CA ARG A 23 -17.44 -14.89 20.19
C ARG A 23 -16.58 -13.74 19.69
N ALA A 24 -15.29 -13.79 19.97
CA ALA A 24 -14.33 -12.93 19.31
C ALA A 24 -14.19 -13.47 17.88
N PHE A 25 -14.82 -12.79 16.93
CA PHE A 25 -14.51 -13.01 15.53
C PHE A 25 -13.09 -12.46 15.31
N GLY A 26 -12.18 -13.29 14.81
CA GLY A 26 -10.92 -12.80 14.32
C GLY A 26 -11.17 -11.80 13.16
N VAL A 27 -10.18 -11.01 12.80
CA VAL A 27 -10.26 -10.15 11.60
C VAL A 27 -10.21 -11.06 10.36
N LEU A 28 -11.28 -11.02 9.55
CA LEU A 28 -11.28 -11.73 8.26
C LEU A 28 -10.45 -10.91 7.26
N MET A 29 -9.53 -11.59 6.57
CA MET A 29 -8.84 -11.05 5.40
C MET A 29 -9.34 -11.74 4.13
N VAL A 30 -9.87 -10.95 3.20
CA VAL A 30 -10.25 -11.41 1.86
C VAL A 30 -9.20 -10.93 0.87
N ALA A 31 -8.69 -11.82 0.03
CA ALA A 31 -7.77 -11.47 -1.05
C ALA A 31 -8.53 -11.49 -2.38
N GLY A 32 -8.60 -10.33 -3.03
CA GLY A 32 -9.24 -10.14 -4.33
C GLY A 32 -8.26 -9.61 -5.38
N ASP A 33 -8.66 -9.63 -6.65
CA ASP A 33 -7.85 -9.13 -7.77
C ASP A 33 -8.34 -7.78 -8.32
N SER A 34 -9.33 -7.17 -7.67
CA SER A 34 -9.85 -5.85 -8.02
C SER A 34 -8.78 -4.76 -7.97
N ASN A 35 -8.87 -3.80 -8.91
CA ASN A 35 -7.96 -2.66 -9.00
C ASN A 35 -8.28 -1.52 -8.02
N VAL A 36 -9.32 -1.65 -7.20
CA VAL A 36 -9.71 -0.65 -6.20
C VAL A 36 -8.60 -0.42 -5.17
N ILE A 37 -7.99 -1.53 -4.71
CA ILE A 37 -6.80 -1.47 -3.86
C ILE A 37 -5.57 -1.58 -4.77
N THR A 38 -4.68 -0.61 -4.68
CA THR A 38 -3.46 -0.60 -5.50
C THR A 38 -2.42 -1.58 -4.95
N GLY A 39 -1.46 -1.98 -5.80
CA GLY A 39 -0.34 -2.82 -5.36
C GLY A 39 0.55 -2.16 -4.30
N LEU A 40 0.50 -0.83 -4.17
CA LEU A 40 1.22 -0.07 -3.15
C LEU A 40 0.50 -0.09 -1.79
N GLU A 41 -0.82 0.03 -1.80
CA GLU A 41 -1.64 -0.03 -0.59
C GLU A 41 -1.68 -1.45 -0.02
N ARG A 42 -1.63 -2.46 -0.87
CA ARG A 42 -1.67 -3.90 -0.58
C ARG A 42 -2.95 -4.39 0.09
N TYR A 43 -3.43 -3.73 1.13
CA TYR A 43 -4.68 -4.04 1.81
C TYR A 43 -5.31 -2.77 2.39
N ARG A 44 -6.64 -2.82 2.58
CA ARG A 44 -7.43 -1.78 3.23
C ARG A 44 -8.31 -2.39 4.29
N THR A 45 -8.51 -1.65 5.39
CA THR A 45 -9.35 -2.06 6.52
C THR A 45 -10.72 -1.41 6.39
N TYR A 46 -11.77 -2.19 6.57
CA TYR A 46 -13.16 -1.77 6.52
C TYR A 46 -13.83 -2.05 7.86
N LEU A 47 -14.73 -1.15 8.27
CA LEU A 47 -15.46 -1.23 9.53
C LEU A 47 -16.95 -1.52 9.31
N SER A 48 -17.43 -1.48 8.07
CA SER A 48 -18.80 -1.80 7.72
C SER A 48 -18.94 -2.30 6.28
N TYR A 49 -20.07 -2.96 5.99
CA TYR A 49 -20.44 -3.38 4.64
C TYR A 49 -20.54 -2.20 3.67
N GLU A 50 -21.11 -1.07 4.11
CA GLU A 50 -21.35 0.12 3.27
C GLU A 50 -20.03 0.71 2.74
N GLN A 51 -18.94 0.64 3.52
CA GLN A 51 -17.64 1.11 3.07
C GLN A 51 -17.08 0.23 1.94
N VAL A 52 -17.26 -1.10 2.05
CA VAL A 52 -16.85 -2.03 0.99
C VAL A 52 -17.69 -1.82 -0.25
N LEU A 53 -19.01 -1.68 -0.09
CA LEU A 53 -19.94 -1.43 -1.19
C LEU A 53 -19.61 -0.13 -1.94
N ALA A 54 -19.23 0.93 -1.21
CA ALA A 54 -18.87 2.21 -1.80
C ALA A 54 -17.60 2.13 -2.65
N ASP A 55 -16.61 1.34 -2.21
CA ASP A 55 -15.34 1.20 -2.89
C ASP A 55 -15.39 0.22 -4.08
N PHE A 56 -16.01 -0.94 -3.89
CA PHE A 56 -15.96 -2.05 -4.86
C PHE A 56 -17.20 -2.16 -5.75
N GLY A 57 -18.32 -1.57 -5.35
CA GLY A 57 -19.60 -1.73 -6.04
C GLY A 57 -20.36 -3.00 -5.64
N VAL A 58 -21.64 -3.08 -6.06
CA VAL A 58 -22.58 -4.12 -5.59
C VAL A 58 -22.23 -5.54 -6.09
N ASP A 59 -21.68 -5.65 -7.29
CA ASP A 59 -21.45 -6.93 -7.96
C ASP A 59 -20.04 -7.53 -7.70
N ALA A 60 -19.19 -6.81 -6.96
CA ALA A 60 -17.83 -7.25 -6.72
C ALA A 60 -17.79 -8.46 -5.76
N PRO A 61 -16.91 -9.45 -6.01
CA PRO A 61 -16.73 -10.60 -5.11
C PRO A 61 -16.38 -10.17 -3.67
N GLU A 62 -15.62 -9.11 -3.51
CA GLU A 62 -15.25 -8.53 -2.22
C GLU A 62 -16.48 -8.00 -1.47
N THR A 63 -17.42 -7.39 -2.17
CA THR A 63 -18.68 -6.90 -1.60
C THR A 63 -19.59 -8.05 -1.20
N LEU A 64 -19.66 -9.12 -1.98
CA LEU A 64 -20.40 -10.33 -1.62
C LEU A 64 -19.80 -10.99 -0.37
N ALA A 65 -18.48 -11.10 -0.29
CA ALA A 65 -17.81 -11.61 0.90
C ALA A 65 -18.09 -10.74 2.14
N ALA A 66 -18.06 -9.42 1.99
CA ALA A 66 -18.37 -8.46 3.05
C ALA A 66 -19.82 -8.58 3.53
N SER A 67 -20.79 -8.79 2.62
CA SER A 67 -22.20 -8.95 2.98
C SER A 67 -22.42 -10.18 3.88
N LEU A 68 -21.76 -11.30 3.56
CA LEU A 68 -21.82 -12.53 4.35
C LEU A 68 -21.11 -12.36 5.70
N TYR A 69 -19.99 -11.65 5.73
CA TYR A 69 -19.21 -11.44 6.96
C TYR A 69 -19.93 -10.50 7.93
N TYR A 70 -20.35 -9.33 7.50
CA TYR A 70 -21.07 -8.37 8.35
C TYR A 70 -22.52 -8.77 8.64
N GLY A 71 -23.12 -9.67 7.85
CA GLY A 71 -24.45 -10.23 8.08
C GLY A 71 -24.55 -11.23 9.23
N GLN A 72 -23.46 -11.58 9.89
CA GLN A 72 -23.44 -12.50 11.02
C GLN A 72 -24.02 -11.87 12.28
N THR A 73 -24.56 -12.72 13.18
CA THR A 73 -25.07 -12.28 14.49
C THR A 73 -24.29 -12.98 15.61
N PRO A 74 -23.55 -12.25 16.47
CA PRO A 74 -23.27 -10.81 16.42
C PRO A 74 -22.45 -10.41 15.19
N SER A 75 -22.63 -9.16 14.72
CA SER A 75 -21.89 -8.68 13.56
C SER A 75 -20.41 -8.42 13.92
N PRO A 76 -19.47 -8.85 13.10
CA PRO A 76 -18.05 -8.53 13.26
C PRO A 76 -17.81 -7.03 13.06
N SER A 77 -16.74 -6.50 13.67
CA SER A 77 -16.43 -5.06 13.64
C SER A 77 -15.43 -4.64 12.57
N THR A 78 -14.64 -5.58 12.06
CA THR A 78 -13.47 -5.24 11.23
C THR A 78 -13.22 -6.34 10.20
N MET A 79 -13.00 -5.94 8.94
CA MET A 79 -12.60 -6.79 7.84
C MET A 79 -11.41 -6.15 7.12
N MET A 80 -10.50 -6.97 6.61
CA MET A 80 -9.43 -6.53 5.73
C MET A 80 -9.65 -7.08 4.33
N ILE A 81 -9.44 -6.24 3.32
CA ILE A 81 -9.42 -6.69 1.93
C ILE A 81 -8.02 -6.40 1.40
N GLY A 82 -7.36 -7.45 0.91
CA GLY A 82 -6.04 -7.37 0.32
C GLY A 82 -6.09 -7.60 -1.18
N ARG A 83 -5.15 -7.01 -1.91
CA ARG A 83 -5.02 -7.23 -3.34
C ARG A 83 -4.09 -8.40 -3.64
N TRP A 84 -4.58 -9.34 -4.43
CA TRP A 84 -3.78 -10.40 -5.01
C TRP A 84 -3.60 -10.15 -6.52
N LEU A 85 -2.36 -9.91 -6.94
CA LEU A 85 -2.02 -9.76 -8.35
C LEU A 85 -1.96 -11.16 -9.00
N ARG A 86 -2.88 -11.44 -9.90
CA ARG A 86 -2.93 -12.72 -10.67
C ARG A 86 -1.94 -12.74 -11.82
N THR A 87 -1.53 -11.57 -12.30
CA THR A 87 -0.54 -11.42 -13.37
C THR A 87 0.80 -10.99 -12.79
N ALA A 88 1.86 -11.39 -13.45
CA ALA A 88 3.19 -10.94 -13.09
C ALA A 88 3.27 -9.42 -13.20
N SER A 89 3.74 -8.76 -12.15
CA SER A 89 3.92 -7.31 -12.08
C SER A 89 5.39 -6.93 -12.15
N SER A 90 5.66 -5.71 -12.61
CA SER A 90 7.00 -5.14 -12.59
C SER A 90 7.43 -4.73 -11.18
N GLY A 91 8.70 -4.86 -10.90
CA GLY A 91 9.33 -4.25 -9.73
C GLY A 91 9.17 -2.73 -9.77
N LEU A 92 8.92 -2.12 -8.63
CA LEU A 92 8.60 -0.70 -8.52
C LEU A 92 9.26 -0.10 -7.27
N ASN A 93 9.89 1.06 -7.43
CA ASN A 93 10.26 1.93 -6.31
C ASN A 93 9.53 3.26 -6.45
N VAL A 94 8.76 3.62 -5.44
CA VAL A 94 7.94 4.83 -5.41
C VAL A 94 8.60 5.83 -4.47
N GLY A 95 9.01 6.96 -5.00
CA GLY A 95 9.59 8.04 -4.22
C GLY A 95 8.58 8.65 -3.25
N GLY A 96 9.08 9.26 -2.19
CA GLY A 96 8.23 10.02 -1.27
C GLY A 96 7.60 11.25 -1.94
N ILE A 97 6.45 11.67 -1.41
CA ILE A 97 5.76 12.88 -1.90
C ILE A 97 6.68 14.11 -1.75
N LEU A 98 6.87 14.84 -2.84
CA LEU A 98 7.60 16.11 -2.83
C LEU A 98 6.69 17.25 -2.40
N SER A 99 7.15 18.06 -1.45
CA SER A 99 6.48 19.30 -1.09
C SER A 99 6.50 20.31 -2.26
N ALA A 100 5.62 21.30 -2.25
CA ALA A 100 5.59 22.33 -3.28
C ALA A 100 6.96 23.03 -3.46
N SER A 101 7.70 23.27 -2.37
CA SER A 101 9.05 23.84 -2.43
C SER A 101 10.06 22.92 -3.12
N GLN A 102 9.96 21.59 -2.91
CA GLN A 102 10.83 20.61 -3.56
C GLN A 102 10.51 20.42 -5.05
N GLN A 103 9.28 20.69 -5.46
CA GLN A 103 8.84 20.65 -6.85
C GLN A 103 9.28 21.88 -7.66
N THR A 104 9.78 22.93 -7.00
CA THR A 104 10.23 24.18 -7.68
C THR A 104 11.37 23.87 -8.64
N MET A 105 11.21 24.25 -9.92
CA MET A 105 12.16 23.92 -10.98
C MET A 105 13.56 24.51 -10.77
N SER A 106 13.70 25.62 -10.03
CA SER A 106 15.01 26.18 -9.69
C SER A 106 15.90 25.20 -8.89
N ASN A 107 15.32 24.26 -8.16
CA ASN A 107 16.08 23.20 -7.45
C ASN A 107 16.64 22.14 -8.40
N TRP A 108 16.06 22.01 -9.58
CA TRP A 108 16.41 20.98 -10.57
C TRP A 108 17.27 21.53 -11.70
N THR A 109 16.94 22.70 -12.23
CA THR A 109 17.64 23.32 -13.38
C THR A 109 19.09 23.74 -13.08
N VAL A 110 19.45 23.91 -11.82
CA VAL A 110 20.84 24.14 -11.39
C VAL A 110 21.74 22.91 -11.51
N ILE A 111 21.13 21.72 -11.64
CA ILE A 111 21.85 20.45 -11.73
C ILE A 111 22.22 20.19 -13.20
N THR A 112 23.48 20.37 -13.52
CA THR A 112 24.05 20.16 -14.87
C THR A 112 24.84 18.86 -14.96
N ASN A 113 25.16 18.22 -13.82
CA ASN A 113 25.88 16.97 -13.71
C ASN A 113 25.28 16.14 -12.57
N GLY A 114 24.03 15.73 -12.73
CA GLY A 114 23.31 14.89 -11.76
C GLY A 114 23.69 13.42 -11.89
N GLY A 115 23.52 12.67 -10.79
CA GLY A 115 23.71 11.23 -10.81
C GLY A 115 23.00 10.52 -9.66
N LEU A 116 22.68 9.25 -9.91
CA LEU A 116 22.19 8.33 -8.91
C LEU A 116 22.61 6.89 -9.27
N VAL A 117 22.67 6.04 -8.28
CA VAL A 117 22.83 4.58 -8.48
C VAL A 117 21.57 3.89 -8.01
N ILE A 118 21.04 2.99 -8.81
CA ILE A 118 19.87 2.17 -8.47
C ILE A 118 20.06 0.74 -8.96
N VAL A 119 19.54 -0.23 -8.23
CA VAL A 119 19.56 -1.63 -8.66
C VAL A 119 18.22 -1.95 -9.31
N VAL A 120 18.25 -2.41 -10.55
CA VAL A 120 17.08 -2.88 -11.30
C VAL A 120 17.34 -4.32 -11.71
N ASP A 121 16.44 -5.23 -11.32
CA ASP A 121 16.53 -6.67 -11.60
C ASP A 121 17.87 -7.29 -11.20
N GLY A 122 18.36 -6.88 -10.01
CA GLY A 122 19.65 -7.34 -9.48
C GLY A 122 20.88 -6.69 -10.13
N VAL A 123 20.72 -5.83 -11.14
CA VAL A 123 21.82 -5.15 -11.84
C VAL A 123 21.92 -3.69 -11.39
N SER A 124 23.11 -3.30 -10.94
CA SER A 124 23.40 -1.92 -10.57
C SER A 124 23.43 -1.02 -11.82
N LYS A 125 22.62 0.01 -11.83
CA LYS A 125 22.55 1.05 -12.87
C LYS A 125 23.14 2.34 -12.29
N ASN A 126 24.23 2.80 -12.87
CA ASN A 126 24.90 4.03 -12.47
C ASN A 126 24.57 5.11 -13.50
N LEU A 127 23.65 6.01 -13.16
CA LEU A 127 23.26 7.14 -13.98
C LEU A 127 24.19 8.31 -13.64
N VAL A 128 24.78 8.87 -14.65
CA VAL A 128 25.77 9.96 -14.52
C VAL A 128 25.51 11.05 -15.56
N SER A 129 26.06 12.23 -15.33
CA SER A 129 26.01 13.36 -16.26
C SER A 129 24.59 13.79 -16.65
N LEU A 130 23.62 13.58 -15.77
CA LEU A 130 22.24 14.01 -15.97
C LEU A 130 22.18 15.55 -15.91
N ASN A 131 21.73 16.16 -17.00
CA ASN A 131 21.64 17.62 -17.11
C ASN A 131 20.19 18.07 -17.20
N PHE A 132 19.71 18.75 -16.17
CA PHE A 132 18.32 19.23 -16.08
C PHE A 132 18.18 20.72 -16.39
N SER A 133 19.25 21.41 -16.85
CA SER A 133 19.22 22.86 -17.07
C SER A 133 18.14 23.32 -18.07
N ALA A 134 17.78 22.47 -19.03
CA ALA A 134 16.74 22.73 -20.02
C ALA A 134 15.37 22.11 -19.66
N ALA A 135 15.24 21.46 -18.49
CA ALA A 135 13.99 20.84 -18.10
C ALA A 135 12.92 21.88 -17.74
N ALA A 136 11.81 21.90 -18.45
CA ALA A 136 10.72 22.85 -18.24
C ALA A 136 9.83 22.50 -17.03
N ASN A 137 9.78 21.22 -16.64
CA ASN A 137 8.97 20.69 -15.55
C ASN A 137 9.50 19.34 -15.08
N LEU A 138 8.91 18.77 -14.01
CA LEU A 138 9.35 17.50 -13.44
C LEU A 138 9.09 16.28 -14.35
N ASN A 139 8.15 16.35 -15.28
CA ASN A 139 8.03 15.33 -16.33
C ASN A 139 9.25 15.33 -17.25
N ALA A 140 9.79 16.51 -17.60
CA ALA A 140 11.02 16.58 -18.38
C ALA A 140 12.24 16.08 -17.60
N VAL A 141 12.30 16.32 -16.28
CA VAL A 141 13.31 15.72 -15.40
C VAL A 141 13.20 14.20 -15.43
N ALA A 142 11.99 13.66 -15.27
CA ALA A 142 11.74 12.21 -15.33
C ALA A 142 12.16 11.64 -16.69
N ALA A 143 11.85 12.30 -17.81
CA ALA A 143 12.22 11.85 -19.14
C ALA A 143 13.73 11.81 -19.38
N ILE A 144 14.49 12.74 -18.81
CA ILE A 144 15.97 12.73 -18.87
C ILE A 144 16.52 11.52 -18.12
N ILE A 145 15.97 11.21 -16.93
CA ILE A 145 16.36 10.04 -16.13
C ILE A 145 15.98 8.77 -16.87
N ASP A 146 14.76 8.70 -17.40
CA ASP A 146 14.21 7.58 -18.17
C ASP A 146 15.11 7.22 -19.36
N SER A 147 15.54 8.23 -20.13
CA SER A 147 16.42 8.02 -21.27
C SER A 147 17.82 7.48 -20.90
N ALA A 148 18.27 7.70 -19.68
CA ALA A 148 19.55 7.20 -19.17
C ALA A 148 19.42 5.84 -18.46
N LEU A 149 18.20 5.42 -18.07
CA LEU A 149 17.95 4.21 -17.33
C LEU A 149 17.66 3.05 -18.28
N VAL A 150 18.60 2.12 -18.37
CA VAL A 150 18.44 0.92 -19.20
C VAL A 150 17.83 -0.22 -18.39
N GLY A 151 16.73 -0.81 -18.86
CA GLY A 151 16.03 -1.93 -18.23
C GLY A 151 15.01 -1.50 -17.18
N GLY A 152 14.65 -0.24 -17.16
CA GLY A 152 13.57 0.32 -16.35
C GLY A 152 13.16 1.67 -16.87
N SER A 153 12.07 2.21 -16.34
CA SER A 153 11.50 3.49 -16.71
C SER A 153 11.38 4.42 -15.50
N CYS A 154 11.42 5.74 -15.73
CA CYS A 154 11.22 6.76 -14.73
C CYS A 154 10.03 7.64 -15.10
N ALA A 155 9.12 7.86 -14.17
CA ALA A 155 7.96 8.71 -14.37
C ALA A 155 7.72 9.66 -13.19
N TRP A 156 7.09 10.80 -13.47
CA TRP A 156 6.57 11.75 -12.50
C TRP A 156 5.05 11.76 -12.54
N ASN A 157 4.37 11.52 -11.42
CA ASN A 157 2.91 11.43 -11.36
C ASN A 157 2.20 12.70 -10.84
N GLY A 158 2.93 13.81 -10.71
CA GLY A 158 2.41 15.06 -10.14
C GLY A 158 2.72 15.25 -8.65
N SER A 159 3.18 14.21 -7.95
CA SER A 159 3.49 14.26 -6.51
C SER A 159 4.81 13.58 -6.13
N TYR A 160 5.20 12.55 -6.85
CA TYR A 160 6.42 11.77 -6.60
C TYR A 160 6.98 11.16 -7.89
N PHE A 161 8.25 10.76 -7.85
CA PHE A 161 8.88 9.99 -8.92
C PHE A 161 8.67 8.49 -8.68
N THR A 162 8.57 7.75 -9.77
CA THR A 162 8.55 6.28 -9.75
C THR A 162 9.63 5.73 -10.66
N ILE A 163 10.28 4.65 -10.22
CA ILE A 163 11.15 3.82 -11.07
C ILE A 163 10.49 2.45 -11.19
N THR A 164 10.29 2.01 -12.40
CA THR A 164 9.64 0.72 -12.70
C THR A 164 10.59 -0.13 -13.54
N SER A 165 10.72 -1.41 -13.23
CA SER A 165 11.47 -2.36 -14.06
C SER A 165 10.71 -2.67 -15.36
N ASP A 166 11.42 -2.86 -16.47
CA ASP A 166 10.84 -3.31 -17.74
C ASP A 166 10.46 -4.79 -17.73
N THR A 167 10.96 -5.56 -16.77
CA THR A 167 10.60 -6.97 -16.60
C THR A 167 9.41 -7.15 -15.68
N THR A 168 8.87 -8.36 -15.63
CA THR A 168 7.77 -8.72 -14.71
C THR A 168 8.08 -10.04 -14.01
N GLY A 169 7.42 -10.27 -12.88
CA GLY A 169 7.49 -11.53 -12.14
C GLY A 169 8.47 -11.51 -10.97
N ILE A 170 8.82 -12.68 -10.48
CA ILE A 170 9.56 -12.86 -9.22
C ILE A 170 10.98 -12.27 -9.25
N THR A 171 11.58 -12.16 -10.42
CA THR A 171 12.92 -11.58 -10.62
C THR A 171 12.89 -10.09 -10.90
N SER A 172 11.71 -9.53 -11.14
CA SER A 172 11.55 -8.10 -11.37
C SER A 172 11.61 -7.33 -10.07
N THR A 173 12.66 -6.54 -9.88
CA THR A 173 12.92 -5.81 -8.64
C THR A 173 13.50 -4.44 -8.93
N VAL A 174 13.13 -3.46 -8.12
CA VAL A 174 13.77 -2.14 -8.10
C VAL A 174 14.17 -1.82 -6.67
N GLY A 175 15.47 -1.67 -6.45
CA GLY A 175 16.05 -1.33 -5.15
C GLY A 175 15.92 0.15 -4.82
N TYR A 176 16.44 0.53 -3.65
CA TYR A 176 16.55 1.95 -3.28
C TYR A 176 17.65 2.64 -4.08
N ALA A 177 17.41 3.90 -4.42
CA ALA A 177 18.44 4.73 -5.01
C ALA A 177 19.48 5.13 -3.96
N THR A 178 20.73 5.18 -4.38
CA THR A 178 21.87 5.63 -3.59
C THR A 178 22.61 6.75 -4.29
N THR A 179 23.57 7.35 -3.61
CA THR A 179 24.38 8.45 -4.16
C THR A 179 25.11 8.01 -5.42
N GLY A 180 24.95 8.77 -6.49
CA GLY A 180 25.70 8.62 -7.74
C GLY A 180 26.85 9.63 -7.84
N ALA A 181 27.56 9.59 -8.97
CA ALA A 181 28.60 10.56 -9.28
C ALA A 181 28.01 11.96 -9.60
N GLY A 182 28.73 13.02 -9.31
CA GLY A 182 28.27 14.40 -9.49
C GLY A 182 27.32 14.85 -8.39
N THR A 183 26.30 15.64 -8.74
CA THR A 183 25.25 16.04 -7.80
C THR A 183 24.26 14.90 -7.61
N SER A 184 24.25 14.31 -6.42
CA SER A 184 23.32 13.20 -6.14
C SER A 184 21.86 13.67 -6.12
N ILE A 185 21.03 13.02 -6.94
CA ILE A 185 19.58 13.31 -7.03
C ILE A 185 18.72 12.31 -6.29
N SER A 186 19.31 11.22 -5.76
CA SER A 186 18.58 10.14 -5.10
C SER A 186 17.72 10.60 -3.91
N ALA A 187 18.28 11.46 -3.05
CA ALA A 187 17.58 12.04 -1.91
C ALA A 187 16.56 13.09 -2.35
N GLN A 188 16.86 13.86 -3.41
CA GLN A 188 15.97 14.90 -3.96
C GLN A 188 14.70 14.26 -4.56
N MET A 189 14.82 13.09 -5.19
CA MET A 189 13.71 12.29 -5.69
C MET A 189 12.99 11.49 -4.60
N LYS A 190 13.53 11.46 -3.37
CA LYS A 190 13.05 10.64 -2.25
C LYS A 190 12.91 9.14 -2.61
N LEU A 191 13.83 8.61 -3.40
CA LEU A 191 13.89 7.19 -3.78
C LEU A 191 14.82 6.37 -2.87
N THR A 192 15.37 6.98 -1.82
CA THR A 192 16.27 6.33 -0.86
C THR A 192 15.51 5.56 0.21
N SER A 193 16.18 4.61 0.86
CA SER A 193 15.61 3.88 2.00
C SER A 193 15.12 4.85 3.09
N GLY A 194 13.88 4.67 3.54
CA GLY A 194 13.25 5.49 4.57
C GLY A 194 12.64 6.81 4.09
N THR A 195 12.80 7.17 2.81
CA THR A 195 12.16 8.35 2.21
C THR A 195 11.16 8.02 1.12
N ASN A 196 11.24 6.82 0.55
CA ASN A 196 10.30 6.28 -0.42
C ASN A 196 8.97 5.90 0.25
N GLN A 197 7.92 5.75 -0.56
CA GLN A 197 6.68 5.13 -0.12
C GLN A 197 6.89 3.61 -0.08
N ALA A 198 6.58 2.99 1.05
CA ALA A 198 6.72 1.55 1.25
C ALA A 198 5.54 0.80 0.64
#